data_1e277081c7f13323092e355e99672d0e
#
_entry.id   1e277081c7f13323092e355e99672d0e
#
_cell.length_a   1.000
_cell.length_b   1.000
_cell.length_c   1.000
_cell.angle_alpha   90.00
_cell.angle_beta   90.00
_cell.angle_gamma   90.00
#
_symmetry.space_group_name_H-M   'P 1'
#
loop_
_entity.id
_entity.type
_entity.pdbx_description
1 polymer ?
#
loop_
_entity_poly.entity_id
_entity_poly.type
_entity_poly.pdbx_seq_one_letter_code
_entity_poly.pdbx_strand_id
1 'polypeptide(L)'
;MTKRRRFLALLSGTLASTVVLTGCLGNPPNSTSSGGTTPAPVATNANLETNTINLGFIPILEAAPLVIGVEKGFFAKHGLDVKLSKQASWGAARDNVVLGSTGGGIDGGQWQLPMPQMISEGAISNGKKVPMYVLAMLMSQGNGIAASNTVKDGNLSLDLRKSSPDFFAKYQQKEGRKFRAAYTFPKANQEIWIRYWLAGNGVDPDKSVELLKVPAPETLQGMKNGTMEAFSTGDPWPSRIAKDNIGYLAATTAEIWKDHPEEYLAVRSDWVDKNPKATIALLKGLMEAQMWLDKPENKDEAAKILSSRKWYNVPLPVLQESLKGQYKIGAAGTPETDPKMGPLYWASDRGNISYPYKSLTLWFLLESMRWKFYPGTVDTIEQAKAINDKVTREDLWQQAAKELGLPANQIPTGSSRGKETFFDGVTYDPENPQAYLSALKIKK
;
A
#
# COMPACT_ATOMS: atom_id res chain seq x y z
N MET A 1 13.46 10.24 64.01
CA MET A 1 12.33 9.73 64.83
C MET A 1 11.45 8.89 63.93
N THR A 2 11.76 7.61 63.90
CA THR A 2 11.07 6.42 64.43
C THR A 2 9.54 6.34 64.13
N LYS A 3 9.09 5.40 63.29
CA LYS A 3 8.58 4.10 63.72
C LYS A 3 8.28 3.15 62.56
N ARG A 4 8.97 2.01 62.59
CA ARG A 4 8.61 0.75 61.92
C ARG A 4 7.39 0.13 62.59
N ARG A 5 6.51 -0.56 61.84
CA ARG A 5 5.77 -1.73 62.37
C ARG A 5 5.64 -2.81 61.28
N ARG A 6 6.23 -3.96 61.61
CA ARG A 6 6.02 -5.30 61.03
C ARG A 6 4.83 -5.96 61.73
N PHE A 7 4.08 -6.81 61.03
CA PHE A 7 3.37 -7.99 61.58
C PHE A 7 3.09 -8.92 60.41
N LEU A 8 3.65 -9.97 60.34
CA LEU A 8 3.60 -11.40 60.76
C LEU A 8 2.40 -12.15 60.12
N ALA A 9 2.81 -13.26 59.50
CA ALA A 9 2.04 -14.32 58.86
C ALA A 9 1.23 -15.15 59.85
N LEU A 10 0.17 -15.82 59.35
CA LEU A 10 -0.32 -17.06 59.94
C LEU A 10 -0.86 -17.97 58.82
N LEU A 11 -0.28 -19.17 58.77
CA LEU A 11 -0.72 -20.35 58.03
C LEU A 11 -1.89 -21.05 58.78
N SER A 12 -2.79 -21.66 58.05
CA SER A 12 -3.57 -22.89 58.35
C SER A 12 -4.36 -23.22 57.07
N GLY A 13 -4.25 -24.28 56.38
CA GLY A 13 -4.22 -25.70 56.61
C GLY A 13 -5.62 -26.30 56.79
N THR A 14 -6.21 -26.95 55.79
CA THR A 14 -6.71 -28.34 55.80
C THR A 14 -7.84 -28.65 54.82
N LEU A 15 -7.64 -29.68 54.10
CA LEU A 15 -8.35 -30.91 53.78
C LEU A 15 -9.42 -30.92 52.69
N ALA A 16 -9.22 -31.91 51.87
CA ALA A 16 -9.98 -32.43 50.76
C ALA A 16 -11.39 -32.96 51.11
N SER A 17 -12.30 -32.89 50.14
CA SER A 17 -13.38 -33.88 50.02
C SER A 17 -13.81 -33.96 48.54
N THR A 18 -13.49 -35.07 47.93
CA THR A 18 -14.01 -35.58 46.67
C THR A 18 -15.49 -35.93 46.77
N VAL A 19 -16.33 -35.38 45.87
CA VAL A 19 -17.66 -35.96 45.60
C VAL A 19 -17.76 -36.11 44.09
N VAL A 20 -17.81 -37.36 43.64
CA VAL A 20 -18.16 -37.80 42.31
C VAL A 20 -19.69 -37.84 42.22
N LEU A 21 -20.26 -37.08 41.31
CA LEU A 21 -21.67 -37.26 40.87
C LEU A 21 -21.70 -37.33 39.36
N THR A 22 -21.89 -38.55 38.86
CA THR A 22 -22.29 -38.87 37.50
C THR A 22 -23.69 -38.39 37.24
N GLY A 23 -23.86 -37.51 36.27
CA GLY A 23 -25.16 -37.09 35.74
C GLY A 23 -25.07 -36.94 34.24
N CYS A 24 -25.57 -37.93 33.50
CA CYS A 24 -25.79 -37.84 32.06
C CYS A 24 -26.94 -36.87 31.78
N LEU A 25 -26.65 -35.78 31.04
CA LEU A 25 -27.66 -35.03 30.30
C LEU A 25 -27.07 -34.64 28.96
N GLY A 26 -27.81 -34.97 27.89
CA GLY A 26 -27.39 -34.92 26.51
C GLY A 26 -27.02 -33.51 26.00
N ASN A 27 -26.01 -33.48 25.19
CA ASN A 27 -25.63 -32.32 24.39
C ASN A 27 -26.66 -32.05 23.29
N PRO A 28 -27.06 -30.81 23.05
CA PRO A 28 -27.78 -30.44 21.83
C PRO A 28 -26.87 -30.56 20.60
N PRO A 29 -27.41 -30.78 19.39
CA PRO A 29 -26.59 -31.03 18.20
C PRO A 29 -25.76 -29.83 17.83
N ASN A 30 -24.47 -30.08 17.56
CA ASN A 30 -23.48 -29.17 17.06
C ASN A 30 -24.03 -28.39 15.86
N SER A 31 -24.05 -27.06 15.99
CA SER A 31 -24.11 -26.15 14.85
C SER A 31 -22.83 -26.31 14.01
N THR A 32 -23.06 -26.64 12.76
CA THR A 32 -22.04 -26.76 11.71
C THR A 32 -21.03 -25.61 11.75
N SER A 33 -19.80 -25.94 12.09
CA SER A 33 -18.64 -25.06 11.90
C SER A 33 -18.49 -24.75 10.42
N SER A 34 -18.61 -23.48 10.06
CA SER A 34 -18.21 -22.98 8.75
C SER A 34 -16.76 -23.37 8.48
N GLY A 35 -16.55 -24.20 7.46
CA GLY A 35 -15.23 -24.69 7.07
C GLY A 35 -14.29 -23.56 6.69
N GLY A 36 -13.39 -23.23 7.58
CA GLY A 36 -12.14 -22.57 7.22
C GLY A 36 -11.30 -23.62 6.50
N THR A 37 -11.08 -23.45 5.20
CA THR A 37 -10.11 -24.25 4.45
C THR A 37 -8.74 -23.98 5.05
N THR A 38 -8.19 -24.97 5.74
CA THR A 38 -6.77 -24.97 6.12
C THR A 38 -5.96 -24.86 4.84
N PRO A 39 -4.99 -23.94 4.72
CA PRO A 39 -4.12 -23.87 3.55
C PRO A 39 -3.48 -25.24 3.31
N ALA A 40 -3.47 -25.68 2.07
CA ALA A 40 -2.83 -26.94 1.72
C ALA A 40 -1.35 -26.90 2.18
N PRO A 41 -0.81 -28.04 2.69
CA PRO A 41 0.59 -28.09 3.07
C PRO A 41 1.47 -27.70 1.87
N VAL A 42 2.43 -26.80 2.09
CA VAL A 42 3.41 -26.44 1.05
C VAL A 42 4.21 -27.70 0.72
N ALA A 43 4.06 -28.19 -0.50
CA ALA A 43 4.92 -29.25 -0.99
C ALA A 43 6.35 -28.71 -1.03
N THR A 44 7.26 -29.29 -0.26
CA THR A 44 8.68 -28.93 -0.33
C THR A 44 9.19 -29.20 -1.72
N ASN A 45 9.54 -28.15 -2.46
CA ASN A 45 10.21 -28.30 -3.74
C ASN A 45 11.72 -28.37 -3.50
N ALA A 46 12.28 -29.58 -3.57
CA ALA A 46 13.70 -29.81 -3.34
C ALA A 46 14.63 -29.05 -4.32
N ASN A 47 14.07 -28.40 -5.34
CA ASN A 47 14.84 -27.65 -6.34
C ASN A 47 14.98 -26.15 -6.01
N LEU A 48 14.35 -25.63 -4.96
CA LEU A 48 14.51 -24.25 -4.52
C LEU A 48 15.68 -24.13 -3.53
N GLU A 49 16.38 -23.02 -3.55
CA GLU A 49 17.46 -22.70 -2.58
C GLU A 49 16.90 -22.54 -1.17
N THR A 50 15.67 -22.02 -1.07
CA THR A 50 14.88 -21.93 0.15
C THR A 50 13.40 -22.10 -0.18
N ASN A 51 12.65 -22.66 0.76
CA ASN A 51 11.20 -22.78 0.64
C ASN A 51 10.45 -21.72 1.42
N THR A 52 11.13 -20.73 2.04
CA THR A 52 10.49 -19.74 2.90
C THR A 52 11.00 -18.33 2.62
N ILE A 53 10.10 -17.37 2.62
CA ILE A 53 10.39 -15.92 2.62
C ILE A 53 9.47 -15.20 3.61
N ASN A 54 10.02 -14.21 4.32
CA ASN A 54 9.26 -13.35 5.23
C ASN A 54 8.98 -11.98 4.57
N LEU A 55 7.73 -11.69 4.29
CA LEU A 55 7.31 -10.42 3.67
C LEU A 55 6.46 -9.59 4.62
N GLY A 56 6.72 -8.28 4.63
CA GLY A 56 5.90 -7.32 5.35
C GLY A 56 4.77 -6.76 4.49
N PHE A 57 3.64 -6.41 5.13
CA PHE A 57 2.55 -5.71 4.46
C PHE A 57 1.83 -4.72 5.38
N ILE A 58 1.25 -3.69 4.81
CA ILE A 58 0.28 -2.78 5.43
C ILE A 58 -1.12 -3.19 4.96
N PRO A 59 -2.17 -3.13 5.84
CA PRO A 59 -3.52 -3.59 5.46
C PRO A 59 -4.24 -2.56 4.57
N ILE A 60 -3.83 -2.47 3.33
CA ILE A 60 -4.40 -1.70 2.22
C ILE A 60 -4.45 -2.57 0.96
N LEU A 61 -5.25 -2.17 -0.05
CA LEU A 61 -5.59 -3.06 -1.18
C LEU A 61 -4.38 -3.43 -2.05
N GLU A 62 -3.32 -2.67 -1.99
CA GLU A 62 -2.05 -2.97 -2.67
C GLU A 62 -1.41 -4.28 -2.16
N ALA A 63 -1.67 -4.66 -0.91
CA ALA A 63 -1.21 -5.94 -0.37
C ALA A 63 -2.10 -7.14 -0.75
N ALA A 64 -3.24 -6.90 -1.39
CA ALA A 64 -4.18 -7.98 -1.72
C ALA A 64 -3.54 -9.14 -2.51
N PRO A 65 -2.67 -8.92 -3.52
CA PRO A 65 -2.03 -10.03 -4.23
C PRO A 65 -1.19 -10.93 -3.33
N LEU A 66 -0.50 -10.36 -2.34
CA LEU A 66 0.29 -11.13 -1.37
C LEU A 66 -0.62 -11.99 -0.48
N VAL A 67 -1.69 -11.38 0.06
CA VAL A 67 -2.66 -12.08 0.92
C VAL A 67 -3.38 -13.19 0.16
N ILE A 68 -3.88 -12.89 -1.02
CA ILE A 68 -4.57 -13.87 -1.88
C ILE A 68 -3.61 -14.98 -2.32
N GLY A 69 -2.36 -14.62 -2.63
CA GLY A 69 -1.32 -15.59 -2.98
C GLY A 69 -1.10 -16.64 -1.88
N VAL A 70 -1.11 -16.21 -0.62
CA VAL A 70 -1.02 -17.11 0.55
C VAL A 70 -2.31 -17.90 0.75
N GLU A 71 -3.47 -17.23 0.82
CA GLU A 71 -4.75 -17.88 1.16
C GLU A 71 -5.25 -18.84 0.08
N LYS A 72 -5.00 -18.54 -1.19
CA LYS A 72 -5.36 -19.41 -2.32
C LYS A 72 -4.27 -20.44 -2.65
N GLY A 73 -3.12 -20.39 -1.97
CA GLY A 73 -2.03 -21.36 -2.17
C GLY A 73 -1.23 -21.15 -3.47
N PHE A 74 -1.30 -19.97 -4.10
CA PHE A 74 -0.55 -19.71 -5.34
C PHE A 74 0.96 -19.79 -5.15
N PHE A 75 1.49 -19.30 -4.01
CA PHE A 75 2.90 -19.45 -3.69
C PHE A 75 3.25 -20.91 -3.37
N ALA A 76 2.40 -21.59 -2.59
CA ALA A 76 2.59 -22.99 -2.21
C ALA A 76 2.64 -23.93 -3.43
N LYS A 77 1.84 -23.63 -4.47
CA LYS A 77 1.86 -24.34 -5.76
C LYS A 77 3.25 -24.33 -6.41
N HIS A 78 4.02 -23.29 -6.20
CA HIS A 78 5.40 -23.17 -6.69
C HIS A 78 6.45 -23.58 -5.65
N GLY A 79 6.03 -24.21 -4.53
CA GLY A 79 6.91 -24.74 -3.50
C GLY A 79 7.43 -23.70 -2.51
N LEU A 80 6.82 -22.50 -2.46
CA LEU A 80 7.27 -21.43 -1.58
C LEU A 80 6.24 -21.13 -0.48
N ASP A 81 6.69 -21.17 0.77
CA ASP A 81 5.94 -20.78 1.96
C ASP A 81 6.20 -19.29 2.26
N VAL A 82 5.28 -18.43 1.83
CA VAL A 82 5.35 -16.98 2.06
C VAL A 82 4.74 -16.65 3.41
N LYS A 83 5.58 -16.21 4.34
CA LYS A 83 5.15 -15.72 5.66
C LYS A 83 4.86 -14.23 5.59
N LEU A 84 3.59 -13.85 5.78
CA LEU A 84 3.18 -12.46 5.79
C LEU A 84 3.12 -11.89 7.20
N SER A 85 3.83 -10.79 7.43
CA SER A 85 3.90 -10.07 8.68
C SER A 85 3.26 -8.68 8.53
N LYS A 86 2.14 -8.47 9.25
CA LYS A 86 1.48 -7.16 9.28
C LYS A 86 2.37 -6.13 9.96
N GLN A 87 2.63 -5.03 9.28
CA GLN A 87 3.45 -3.94 9.77
C GLN A 87 2.56 -2.83 10.34
N ALA A 88 2.94 -2.28 11.49
CA ALA A 88 2.18 -1.20 12.13
C ALA A 88 2.25 0.13 11.36
N SER A 89 3.34 0.34 10.60
CA SER A 89 3.56 1.53 9.79
C SER A 89 4.66 1.29 8.77
N TRP A 90 4.76 2.17 7.77
CA TRP A 90 5.87 2.16 6.81
C TRP A 90 7.25 2.35 7.47
N GLY A 91 7.32 3.10 8.58
CA GLY A 91 8.54 3.22 9.38
C GLY A 91 8.95 1.88 9.98
N ALA A 92 8.00 1.13 10.55
CA ALA A 92 8.25 -0.20 11.09
C ALA A 92 8.66 -1.18 9.99
N ALA A 93 7.99 -1.15 8.82
CA ALA A 93 8.38 -1.98 7.67
C ALA A 93 9.81 -1.70 7.22
N ARG A 94 10.19 -0.41 7.11
CA ARG A 94 11.55 0.01 6.79
C ARG A 94 12.57 -0.54 7.80
N ASP A 95 12.30 -0.39 9.09
CA ASP A 95 13.22 -0.84 10.13
C ASP A 95 13.36 -2.37 10.14
N ASN A 96 12.25 -3.09 9.92
CA ASN A 96 12.24 -4.54 9.83
C ASN A 96 12.99 -5.08 8.59
N VAL A 97 12.89 -4.42 7.42
CA VAL A 97 13.68 -4.85 6.25
C VAL A 97 15.17 -4.54 6.42
N VAL A 98 15.51 -3.48 7.16
CA VAL A 98 16.91 -3.18 7.51
C VAL A 98 17.52 -4.25 8.43
N LEU A 99 16.70 -4.84 9.32
CA LEU A 99 17.10 -5.98 10.15
C LEU A 99 17.26 -7.26 9.30
N GLY A 100 16.38 -7.48 8.32
CA GLY A 100 16.29 -8.74 7.58
C GLY A 100 15.71 -9.88 8.41
N SER A 101 15.28 -10.97 7.76
CA SER A 101 14.67 -12.12 8.45
C SER A 101 15.63 -12.79 9.44
N THR A 102 16.92 -12.85 9.13
CA THR A 102 17.94 -13.39 10.01
C THR A 102 18.12 -12.56 11.31
N GLY A 103 17.75 -11.29 11.28
CA GLY A 103 17.73 -10.39 12.43
C GLY A 103 16.35 -10.29 13.12
N GLY A 104 15.40 -11.14 12.76
CA GLY A 104 14.03 -11.11 13.28
C GLY A 104 13.11 -10.12 12.56
N GLY A 105 13.56 -9.56 11.43
CA GLY A 105 12.79 -8.67 10.56
C GLY A 105 12.17 -9.38 9.34
N ILE A 106 12.16 -8.71 8.19
CA ILE A 106 11.57 -9.18 6.93
C ILE A 106 12.59 -9.16 5.79
N ASP A 107 12.40 -10.02 4.78
CA ASP A 107 13.23 -10.06 3.58
C ASP A 107 12.80 -9.06 2.52
N GLY A 108 11.55 -8.60 2.59
CA GLY A 108 10.94 -7.68 1.66
C GLY A 108 9.46 -7.47 1.95
N GLY A 109 8.69 -7.09 0.94
CA GLY A 109 7.24 -6.92 1.07
C GLY A 109 6.66 -5.92 0.10
N GLN A 110 5.51 -5.37 0.47
CA GLN A 110 4.83 -4.26 -0.17
C GLN A 110 5.54 -2.94 0.17
N TRP A 111 5.74 -2.09 -0.83
CA TRP A 111 6.46 -0.83 -0.65
C TRP A 111 5.88 0.33 -1.45
N GLN A 112 5.79 1.48 -0.80
CA GLN A 112 5.62 2.78 -1.46
C GLN A 112 6.90 3.17 -2.20
N LEU A 113 6.77 3.73 -3.40
CA LEU A 113 7.91 4.34 -4.08
C LEU A 113 8.14 5.80 -3.62
N PRO A 114 9.40 6.23 -3.51
CA PRO A 114 10.64 5.52 -3.84
C PRO A 114 11.32 4.85 -2.62
N MET A 115 10.59 4.30 -1.64
CA MET A 115 11.21 3.74 -0.43
C MET A 115 12.27 2.68 -0.71
N PRO A 116 12.10 1.67 -1.60
CA PRO A 116 13.14 0.69 -1.88
C PRO A 116 14.43 1.31 -2.42
N GLN A 117 14.30 2.30 -3.32
CA GLN A 117 15.43 3.05 -3.85
C GLN A 117 16.17 3.80 -2.74
N MET A 118 15.42 4.48 -1.87
CA MET A 118 15.98 5.29 -0.78
C MET A 118 16.55 4.44 0.37
N ILE A 119 16.03 3.26 0.63
CA ILE A 119 16.62 2.28 1.55
C ILE A 119 17.95 1.77 0.96
N SER A 120 17.98 1.49 -0.34
CA SER A 120 19.19 1.05 -1.04
C SER A 120 20.31 2.08 -0.97
N GLU A 121 19.97 3.37 -1.04
CA GLU A 121 20.94 4.46 -0.90
C GLU A 121 21.20 4.89 0.54
N GLY A 122 20.49 4.34 1.53
CA GLY A 122 20.64 4.70 2.93
C GLY A 122 19.95 6.01 3.34
N ALA A 123 19.24 6.66 2.41
CA ALA A 123 18.67 8.00 2.58
C ALA A 123 17.52 8.05 3.63
N ILE A 124 16.84 6.94 3.87
CA ILE A 124 15.75 6.83 4.86
C ILE A 124 16.01 5.77 5.94
N SER A 125 17.19 5.20 5.98
CA SER A 125 17.61 4.12 6.90
C SER A 125 18.82 4.51 7.77
N ASN A 126 18.90 5.78 8.17
CA ASN A 126 19.96 6.33 9.00
C ASN A 126 21.38 6.07 8.43
N GLY A 127 21.54 6.21 7.13
CA GLY A 127 22.80 5.97 6.42
C GLY A 127 23.11 4.50 6.12
N LYS A 128 22.35 3.56 6.68
CA LYS A 128 22.55 2.12 6.42
C LYS A 128 21.98 1.74 5.05
N LYS A 129 22.87 1.47 4.10
CA LYS A 129 22.49 0.99 2.76
C LYS A 129 22.08 -0.47 2.84
N VAL A 130 20.84 -0.76 2.45
CA VAL A 130 20.31 -2.12 2.30
C VAL A 130 19.81 -2.24 0.86
N PRO A 131 20.61 -2.80 -0.06
CA PRO A 131 20.21 -2.94 -1.45
C PRO A 131 18.92 -3.74 -1.59
N MET A 132 18.00 -3.24 -2.39
CA MET A 132 16.70 -3.85 -2.66
C MET A 132 16.47 -3.98 -4.16
N TYR A 133 15.68 -4.97 -4.55
CA TYR A 133 15.15 -5.12 -5.91
C TYR A 133 13.64 -4.95 -5.93
N VAL A 134 13.16 -4.05 -6.78
CA VAL A 134 11.75 -3.91 -7.15
C VAL A 134 11.45 -4.95 -8.21
N LEU A 135 10.57 -5.89 -7.89
CA LEU A 135 10.34 -7.11 -8.68
C LEU A 135 9.03 -7.07 -9.48
N ALA A 136 7.99 -6.44 -8.94
CA ALA A 136 6.67 -6.35 -9.58
C ALA A 136 5.88 -5.17 -9.03
N MET A 137 5.00 -4.56 -9.83
CA MET A 137 3.96 -3.69 -9.33
C MET A 137 2.84 -4.54 -8.74
N LEU A 138 2.37 -4.20 -7.55
CA LEU A 138 1.33 -4.97 -6.85
C LEU A 138 -0.07 -4.56 -7.30
N MET A 139 -0.28 -3.27 -7.57
CA MET A 139 -1.57 -2.70 -7.92
C MET A 139 -1.39 -1.39 -8.66
N SER A 140 -2.34 -1.07 -9.50
CA SER A 140 -2.55 0.25 -10.10
C SER A 140 -3.83 0.84 -9.54
N GLN A 141 -3.88 2.15 -9.36
CA GLN A 141 -5.05 2.88 -8.83
C GLN A 141 -5.38 2.50 -7.37
N GLY A 142 -6.65 2.65 -6.94
CA GLY A 142 -7.09 2.22 -5.60
C GLY A 142 -6.60 3.09 -4.45
N ASN A 143 -6.20 4.32 -4.72
CA ASN A 143 -5.82 5.31 -3.71
C ASN A 143 -6.78 6.51 -3.78
N GLY A 144 -6.95 7.23 -2.68
CA GLY A 144 -7.87 8.37 -2.65
C GLY A 144 -7.42 9.49 -1.74
N ILE A 145 -7.89 10.69 -2.06
CA ILE A 145 -7.79 11.87 -1.21
C ILE A 145 -9.16 12.06 -0.56
N ALA A 146 -9.26 11.74 0.72
CA ALA A 146 -10.47 11.92 1.51
C ALA A 146 -10.44 13.25 2.25
N ALA A 147 -11.60 13.91 2.34
CA ALA A 147 -11.81 15.14 3.09
C ALA A 147 -12.87 14.95 4.18
N SER A 148 -12.70 15.59 5.33
CA SER A 148 -13.61 15.55 6.46
C SER A 148 -14.92 16.26 6.15
N ASN A 149 -16.02 15.80 6.75
CA ASN A 149 -17.29 16.54 6.74
C ASN A 149 -17.21 17.92 7.42
N THR A 150 -16.21 18.17 8.26
CA THR A 150 -15.97 19.49 8.87
C THR A 150 -15.64 20.57 7.84
N VAL A 151 -15.18 20.16 6.66
CA VAL A 151 -14.84 21.04 5.54
C VAL A 151 -15.73 20.79 4.31
N LYS A 152 -16.88 20.14 4.52
CA LYS A 152 -17.82 19.77 3.45
C LYS A 152 -18.29 20.97 2.62
N ASP A 153 -18.52 22.11 3.27
CA ASP A 153 -18.95 23.36 2.61
C ASP A 153 -17.89 23.90 1.65
N GLY A 154 -16.63 23.50 1.81
CA GLY A 154 -15.55 23.81 0.88
C GLY A 154 -15.66 23.06 -0.44
N ASN A 155 -16.48 22.02 -0.52
CA ASN A 155 -16.72 21.22 -1.72
C ASN A 155 -15.44 20.81 -2.46
N LEU A 156 -14.45 20.31 -1.68
CA LEU A 156 -13.16 19.89 -2.26
C LEU A 156 -13.39 18.77 -3.28
N SER A 157 -12.76 18.91 -4.45
CA SER A 157 -12.86 17.95 -5.55
C SER A 157 -11.55 17.83 -6.30
N LEU A 158 -11.50 17.01 -7.36
CA LEU A 158 -10.33 16.91 -8.23
C LEU A 158 -9.87 18.28 -8.75
N ASP A 159 -10.81 19.10 -9.27
CA ASP A 159 -10.53 20.46 -9.76
C ASP A 159 -10.93 21.52 -8.72
N LEU A 160 -10.00 21.84 -7.85
CA LEU A 160 -10.17 22.86 -6.79
C LEU A 160 -10.40 24.25 -7.35
N ARG A 161 -9.91 24.55 -8.56
CA ARG A 161 -10.08 25.87 -9.22
C ARG A 161 -11.55 26.13 -9.54
N LYS A 162 -12.30 25.08 -9.84
CA LYS A 162 -13.74 25.15 -10.13
C LYS A 162 -14.58 25.06 -8.87
N SER A 163 -14.26 24.11 -7.98
CA SER A 163 -15.08 23.81 -6.83
C SER A 163 -14.81 24.69 -5.61
N SER A 164 -13.57 25.12 -5.42
CA SER A 164 -13.12 25.75 -4.17
C SER A 164 -12.00 26.79 -4.39
N PRO A 165 -12.18 27.77 -5.28
CA PRO A 165 -11.18 28.82 -5.46
C PRO A 165 -10.94 29.53 -4.11
N ASP A 166 -9.69 29.80 -3.76
CA ASP A 166 -9.25 30.45 -2.53
C ASP A 166 -9.63 29.74 -1.21
N PHE A 167 -10.07 28.49 -1.27
CA PHE A 167 -10.51 27.74 -0.08
C PHE A 167 -9.46 27.76 1.03
N PHE A 168 -8.21 27.43 0.74
CA PHE A 168 -7.15 27.30 1.75
C PHE A 168 -6.82 28.64 2.43
N ALA A 169 -6.85 29.74 1.70
CA ALA A 169 -6.67 31.09 2.25
C ALA A 169 -7.83 31.48 3.16
N LYS A 170 -9.07 31.26 2.70
CA LYS A 170 -10.29 31.52 3.50
C LYS A 170 -10.35 30.64 4.74
N TYR A 171 -9.94 29.35 4.61
CA TYR A 171 -9.86 28.43 5.73
C TYR A 171 -8.87 28.92 6.79
N GLN A 172 -7.66 29.30 6.37
CA GLN A 172 -6.65 29.82 7.29
C GLN A 172 -7.11 31.12 8.00
N GLN A 173 -7.79 32.02 7.28
CA GLN A 173 -8.35 33.22 7.86
C GLN A 173 -9.44 32.92 8.90
N LYS A 174 -10.32 31.95 8.60
CA LYS A 174 -11.44 31.57 9.49
C LYS A 174 -10.95 30.80 10.72
N GLU A 175 -10.09 29.84 10.54
CA GLU A 175 -9.66 28.90 11.59
C GLU A 175 -8.40 29.35 12.36
N GLY A 176 -7.73 30.42 11.91
CA GLY A 176 -6.49 30.90 12.50
C GLY A 176 -5.28 29.95 12.32
N ARG A 177 -5.40 28.92 11.46
CA ARG A 177 -4.38 27.91 11.19
C ARG A 177 -4.49 27.39 9.77
N LYS A 178 -3.40 26.79 9.28
CA LYS A 178 -3.42 26.10 7.98
C LYS A 178 -4.34 24.88 7.99
N PHE A 179 -4.87 24.56 6.84
CA PHE A 179 -5.53 23.28 6.56
C PHE A 179 -4.54 22.13 6.73
N ARG A 180 -4.92 21.09 7.45
CA ARG A 180 -4.06 19.93 7.70
C ARG A 180 -4.45 18.79 6.79
N ALA A 181 -3.47 18.31 6.05
CA ALA A 181 -3.61 17.17 5.17
C ALA A 181 -2.58 16.08 5.54
N ALA A 182 -3.03 14.83 5.65
CA ALA A 182 -2.17 13.75 6.09
C ALA A 182 -1.77 12.82 4.94
N TYR A 183 -0.64 12.16 5.14
CA TYR A 183 -0.11 11.07 4.32
C TYR A 183 0.51 10.01 5.26
N THR A 184 0.84 8.82 4.75
CA THR A 184 1.25 7.71 5.63
C THR A 184 2.74 7.60 5.87
N PHE A 185 3.56 7.99 4.90
CA PHE A 185 5.02 8.03 5.04
C PHE A 185 5.61 9.24 4.28
N PRO A 186 6.56 9.98 4.90
CA PRO A 186 7.12 11.17 4.28
C PRO A 186 7.93 10.84 3.02
N LYS A 187 7.76 11.70 2.01
CA LYS A 187 8.53 11.65 0.75
C LYS A 187 8.31 10.39 -0.07
N ALA A 188 7.11 9.77 0.06
CA ALA A 188 6.70 8.60 -0.70
C ALA A 188 5.36 8.85 -1.41
N ASN A 189 4.86 7.86 -2.17
CA ASN A 189 3.77 8.02 -3.14
C ASN A 189 2.55 8.76 -2.57
N GLN A 190 2.07 8.44 -1.37
CA GLN A 190 0.86 9.05 -0.81
C GLN A 190 1.06 10.52 -0.42
N GLU A 191 2.27 10.95 -0.04
CA GLU A 191 2.60 12.37 0.05
C GLU A 191 2.71 13.00 -1.34
N ILE A 192 3.27 12.28 -2.31
CA ILE A 192 3.40 12.76 -3.68
C ILE A 192 2.01 13.00 -4.29
N TRP A 193 1.04 12.10 -4.09
CA TRP A 193 -0.31 12.27 -4.60
C TRP A 193 -0.99 13.52 -4.06
N ILE A 194 -0.96 13.76 -2.76
CA ILE A 194 -1.61 14.95 -2.20
C ILE A 194 -0.90 16.24 -2.61
N ARG A 195 0.44 16.20 -2.72
CA ARG A 195 1.22 17.33 -3.25
C ARG A 195 0.91 17.60 -4.72
N TYR A 196 0.79 16.55 -5.52
CA TYR A 196 0.48 16.68 -6.95
C TYR A 196 -0.93 17.25 -7.16
N TRP A 197 -1.93 16.74 -6.43
CA TRP A 197 -3.30 17.26 -6.46
C TRP A 197 -3.35 18.76 -6.13
N LEU A 198 -2.71 19.19 -5.06
CA LEU A 198 -2.65 20.60 -4.67
C LEU A 198 -1.91 21.44 -5.73
N ALA A 199 -0.72 21.02 -6.13
CA ALA A 199 0.13 21.76 -7.06
C ALA A 199 -0.47 21.86 -8.48
N GLY A 200 -1.11 20.80 -8.99
CA GLY A 200 -1.83 20.80 -10.26
C GLY A 200 -3.02 21.76 -10.26
N ASN A 201 -3.59 22.03 -9.08
CA ASN A 201 -4.61 23.05 -8.87
C ASN A 201 -4.05 24.46 -8.58
N GLY A 202 -2.74 24.66 -8.62
CA GLY A 202 -2.11 25.94 -8.36
C GLY A 202 -1.91 26.27 -6.88
N VAL A 203 -2.14 25.32 -5.98
CA VAL A 203 -1.95 25.45 -4.53
C VAL A 203 -0.56 24.94 -4.14
N ASP A 204 0.27 25.84 -3.60
CA ASP A 204 1.60 25.45 -3.08
C ASP A 204 1.41 24.69 -1.75
N PRO A 205 1.72 23.38 -1.71
CA PRO A 205 1.48 22.56 -0.53
C PRO A 205 2.31 22.99 0.69
N ASP A 206 3.50 23.54 0.49
CA ASP A 206 4.36 23.96 1.60
C ASP A 206 3.93 25.31 2.20
N LYS A 207 3.23 26.16 1.41
CA LYS A 207 2.72 27.46 1.88
C LYS A 207 1.32 27.37 2.43
N SER A 208 0.44 26.62 1.76
CA SER A 208 -1.01 26.70 1.96
C SER A 208 -1.57 25.68 2.93
N VAL A 209 -0.88 24.55 3.14
CA VAL A 209 -1.33 23.47 4.02
C VAL A 209 -0.26 23.07 5.03
N GLU A 210 -0.66 22.35 6.06
CA GLU A 210 0.22 21.63 6.97
C GLU A 210 0.12 20.13 6.64
N LEU A 211 1.24 19.54 6.20
CA LEU A 211 1.30 18.13 5.82
C LEU A 211 1.72 17.29 7.03
N LEU A 212 0.91 16.28 7.39
CA LEU A 212 1.10 15.45 8.58
C LEU A 212 1.33 13.98 8.22
N LYS A 213 2.20 13.32 8.98
CA LYS A 213 2.36 11.86 8.88
C LYS A 213 1.40 11.16 9.82
N VAL A 214 0.49 10.34 9.28
CA VAL A 214 -0.46 9.51 10.04
C VAL A 214 -0.50 8.11 9.43
N PRO A 215 -0.23 7.03 10.20
CA PRO A 215 -0.31 5.66 9.69
C PRO A 215 -1.69 5.34 9.10
N ALA A 216 -1.74 4.55 8.03
CA ALA A 216 -3.00 4.25 7.33
C ALA A 216 -4.12 3.73 8.25
N PRO A 217 -3.90 2.78 9.19
CA PRO A 217 -4.96 2.31 10.10
C PRO A 217 -5.46 3.38 11.09
N GLU A 218 -4.71 4.46 11.29
CA GLU A 218 -5.03 5.53 12.24
C GLU A 218 -5.80 6.70 11.59
N THR A 219 -5.88 6.74 10.26
CA THR A 219 -6.50 7.86 9.52
C THR A 219 -7.97 8.07 9.86
N LEU A 220 -8.73 6.97 10.02
CA LEU A 220 -10.15 7.03 10.41
C LEU A 220 -10.34 7.74 11.76
N GLN A 221 -9.60 7.30 12.77
CA GLN A 221 -9.71 7.86 14.12
C GLN A 221 -9.15 9.28 14.17
N GLY A 222 -8.04 9.54 13.46
CA GLY A 222 -7.46 10.87 13.33
C GLY A 222 -8.43 11.88 12.74
N MET A 223 -9.15 11.52 11.68
CA MET A 223 -10.16 12.40 11.08
C MET A 223 -11.37 12.61 12.02
N LYS A 224 -11.85 11.56 12.70
CA LYS A 224 -12.91 11.68 13.72
C LYS A 224 -12.54 12.65 14.84
N ASN A 225 -11.29 12.62 15.28
CA ASN A 225 -10.79 13.47 16.37
C ASN A 225 -10.39 14.87 15.88
N GLY A 226 -10.55 15.20 14.60
CA GLY A 226 -10.18 16.50 14.05
C GLY A 226 -8.67 16.74 14.02
N THR A 227 -7.85 15.66 13.95
CA THR A 227 -6.39 15.79 13.79
C THR A 227 -6.04 16.37 12.43
N MET A 228 -6.84 16.08 11.40
CA MET A 228 -6.64 16.48 10.02
C MET A 228 -7.98 16.70 9.31
N GLU A 229 -7.98 17.53 8.29
CA GLU A 229 -9.12 17.81 7.44
C GLU A 229 -9.13 16.96 6.16
N ALA A 230 -7.97 16.46 5.73
CA ALA A 230 -7.86 15.54 4.59
C ALA A 230 -6.73 14.53 4.79
N PHE A 231 -6.77 13.43 4.03
CA PHE A 231 -5.63 12.52 3.91
C PHE A 231 -5.57 11.84 2.55
N SER A 232 -4.36 11.42 2.19
CA SER A 232 -4.07 10.57 1.04
C SER A 232 -3.56 9.22 1.51
N THR A 233 -4.24 8.13 1.13
CA THR A 233 -3.84 6.76 1.43
C THR A 233 -4.52 5.75 0.51
N GLY A 234 -4.03 4.52 0.49
CA GLY A 234 -4.64 3.40 -0.22
C GLY A 234 -5.97 2.95 0.39
N ASP A 235 -6.85 2.44 -0.46
CA ASP A 235 -8.07 1.80 0.00
C ASP A 235 -7.74 0.58 0.90
N PRO A 236 -8.61 0.28 1.87
CA PRO A 236 -10.02 0.71 1.99
C PRO A 236 -10.25 1.93 2.90
N TRP A 237 -9.22 2.64 3.32
CA TRP A 237 -9.40 3.70 4.33
C TRP A 237 -10.16 4.92 3.81
N PRO A 238 -9.88 5.46 2.59
CA PRO A 238 -10.68 6.54 2.02
C PRO A 238 -12.16 6.15 1.83
N SER A 239 -12.41 4.96 1.29
CA SER A 239 -13.77 4.44 1.10
C SER A 239 -14.49 4.25 2.44
N ARG A 240 -13.79 3.80 3.47
CA ARG A 240 -14.34 3.66 4.81
C ARG A 240 -14.74 4.99 5.44
N ILE A 241 -13.97 6.05 5.24
CA ILE A 241 -14.32 7.40 5.69
C ILE A 241 -15.66 7.84 5.12
N ALA A 242 -15.87 7.62 3.82
CA ALA A 242 -17.13 7.95 3.16
C ALA A 242 -18.28 7.05 3.62
N LYS A 243 -18.05 5.75 3.78
CA LYS A 243 -19.03 4.78 4.25
C LYS A 243 -19.50 5.03 5.68
N ASP A 244 -18.55 5.36 6.58
CA ASP A 244 -18.82 5.68 7.99
C ASP A 244 -19.36 7.12 8.17
N ASN A 245 -19.60 7.85 7.07
CA ASN A 245 -20.11 9.23 7.06
C ASN A 245 -19.26 10.21 7.87
N ILE A 246 -17.95 10.04 7.89
CA ILE A 246 -16.98 10.92 8.57
C ILE A 246 -16.49 12.00 7.62
N GLY A 247 -16.45 11.69 6.34
CA GLY A 247 -15.99 12.55 5.27
C GLY A 247 -16.44 12.00 3.91
N TYR A 248 -15.76 12.41 2.87
CA TYR A 248 -16.02 12.05 1.49
C TYR A 248 -14.71 11.96 0.70
N LEU A 249 -14.73 11.28 -0.46
CA LEU A 249 -13.62 11.30 -1.41
C LEU A 249 -13.64 12.62 -2.18
N ALA A 250 -12.60 13.45 -2.00
CA ALA A 250 -12.42 14.66 -2.80
C ALA A 250 -11.95 14.30 -4.22
N ALA A 251 -11.09 13.30 -4.33
CA ALA A 251 -10.62 12.74 -5.60
C ALA A 251 -10.12 11.31 -5.41
N THR A 252 -10.22 10.49 -6.45
CA THR A 252 -9.44 9.25 -6.56
C THR A 252 -8.12 9.55 -7.28
N THR A 253 -7.09 8.76 -7.02
CA THR A 253 -5.84 8.92 -7.75
C THR A 253 -5.95 8.46 -9.21
N ALA A 254 -6.93 7.60 -9.53
CA ALA A 254 -7.28 7.25 -10.90
C ALA A 254 -7.72 8.47 -11.74
N GLU A 255 -8.39 9.45 -11.11
CA GLU A 255 -8.74 10.72 -11.76
C GLU A 255 -7.51 11.62 -11.93
N ILE A 256 -6.53 11.55 -11.02
CA ILE A 256 -5.28 12.33 -11.12
C ILE A 256 -4.43 11.81 -12.28
N TRP A 257 -4.28 10.50 -12.39
CA TRP A 257 -3.51 9.82 -13.43
C TRP A 257 -4.06 8.41 -13.65
N LYS A 258 -4.72 8.19 -14.77
CA LYS A 258 -5.32 6.91 -15.11
C LYS A 258 -4.27 5.79 -15.21
N ASP A 259 -4.56 4.63 -14.61
CA ASP A 259 -3.67 3.46 -14.56
C ASP A 259 -2.29 3.78 -13.95
N HIS A 260 -2.26 4.73 -13.00
CA HIS A 260 -1.03 5.12 -12.33
C HIS A 260 -0.42 3.97 -11.51
N PRO A 261 0.91 3.95 -11.36
CA PRO A 261 1.56 3.00 -10.46
C PRO A 261 1.26 3.34 -8.99
N GLU A 262 1.03 2.32 -8.17
CA GLU A 262 0.85 2.47 -6.74
C GLU A 262 2.02 1.88 -5.95
N GLU A 263 1.89 0.67 -5.45
CA GLU A 263 2.93 0.07 -4.62
C GLU A 263 3.51 -1.19 -5.26
N TYR A 264 4.69 -1.55 -4.82
CA TYR A 264 5.48 -2.58 -5.47
C TYR A 264 5.91 -3.67 -4.48
N LEU A 265 6.07 -4.89 -4.98
CA LEU A 265 6.85 -5.92 -4.32
C LEU A 265 8.33 -5.56 -4.48
N ALA A 266 9.00 -5.31 -3.36
CA ALA A 266 10.46 -5.23 -3.36
C ALA A 266 11.06 -6.09 -2.24
N VAL A 267 12.18 -6.70 -2.55
CA VAL A 267 12.88 -7.67 -1.70
C VAL A 267 14.35 -7.26 -1.60
N ARG A 268 14.99 -7.56 -0.49
CA ARG A 268 16.43 -7.37 -0.30
C ARG A 268 17.20 -8.09 -1.41
N SER A 269 18.16 -7.40 -2.00
CA SER A 269 18.95 -7.96 -3.10
C SER A 269 19.76 -9.21 -2.68
N ASP A 270 20.29 -9.20 -1.44
CA ASP A 270 21.05 -10.31 -0.91
C ASP A 270 20.22 -11.60 -0.76
N TRP A 271 18.91 -11.48 -0.49
CA TRP A 271 17.98 -12.61 -0.50
C TRP A 271 17.73 -13.11 -1.94
N VAL A 272 17.44 -12.18 -2.86
CA VAL A 272 17.14 -12.49 -4.27
C VAL A 272 18.34 -13.16 -4.94
N ASP A 273 19.54 -12.60 -4.76
CA ASP A 273 20.77 -13.10 -5.40
C ASP A 273 21.17 -14.48 -4.87
N LYS A 274 20.88 -14.78 -3.60
CA LYS A 274 21.10 -16.10 -3.01
C LYS A 274 20.04 -17.14 -3.38
N ASN A 275 18.83 -16.70 -3.75
CA ASN A 275 17.68 -17.56 -3.95
C ASN A 275 16.98 -17.28 -5.30
N PRO A 276 17.69 -17.39 -6.43
CA PRO A 276 17.14 -17.04 -7.74
C PRO A 276 15.92 -17.89 -8.12
N LYS A 277 15.90 -19.20 -7.87
CA LYS A 277 14.74 -20.04 -8.19
C LYS A 277 13.54 -19.75 -7.27
N ALA A 278 13.79 -19.49 -5.99
CA ALA A 278 12.73 -19.10 -5.05
C ALA A 278 12.16 -17.72 -5.42
N THR A 279 12.97 -16.80 -5.95
CA THR A 279 12.52 -15.51 -6.48
C THR A 279 11.56 -15.67 -7.67
N ILE A 280 11.91 -16.57 -8.60
CA ILE A 280 11.02 -16.88 -9.73
C ILE A 280 9.72 -17.55 -9.24
N ALA A 281 9.80 -18.46 -8.27
CA ALA A 281 8.63 -19.08 -7.66
C ALA A 281 7.71 -18.04 -6.98
N LEU A 282 8.28 -17.06 -6.27
CA LEU A 282 7.56 -15.95 -5.67
C LEU A 282 6.81 -15.13 -6.73
N LEU A 283 7.49 -14.75 -7.82
CA LEU A 283 6.89 -13.95 -8.90
C LEU A 283 5.78 -14.72 -9.62
N LYS A 284 5.96 -16.02 -9.87
CA LYS A 284 4.93 -16.86 -10.50
C LYS A 284 3.65 -16.93 -9.65
N GLY A 285 3.80 -17.17 -8.35
CA GLY A 285 2.66 -17.17 -7.42
C GLY A 285 1.97 -15.80 -7.29
N LEU A 286 2.74 -14.70 -7.32
CA LEU A 286 2.21 -13.35 -7.34
C LEU A 286 1.39 -13.08 -8.61
N MET A 287 1.92 -13.41 -9.79
CA MET A 287 1.22 -13.23 -11.07
C MET A 287 -0.12 -13.98 -11.10
N GLU A 288 -0.14 -15.22 -10.62
CA GLU A 288 -1.39 -16.00 -10.52
C GLU A 288 -2.41 -15.36 -9.58
N ALA A 289 -1.94 -14.81 -8.44
CA ALA A 289 -2.81 -14.09 -7.51
C ALA A 289 -3.38 -12.81 -8.13
N GLN A 290 -2.58 -12.06 -8.89
CA GLN A 290 -3.00 -10.85 -9.58
C GLN A 290 -4.00 -11.14 -10.71
N MET A 291 -3.75 -12.16 -11.53
CA MET A 291 -4.69 -12.63 -12.55
C MET A 291 -6.01 -13.11 -11.94
N TRP A 292 -5.96 -13.74 -10.77
CA TRP A 292 -7.16 -14.19 -10.07
C TRP A 292 -7.95 -12.99 -9.53
N LEU A 293 -7.28 -11.96 -8.97
CA LEU A 293 -7.90 -10.76 -8.40
C LEU A 293 -8.62 -9.90 -9.45
N ASP A 294 -8.13 -9.85 -10.68
CA ASP A 294 -8.76 -9.03 -11.73
C ASP A 294 -10.07 -9.63 -12.26
N LYS A 295 -10.33 -10.91 -12.01
CA LYS A 295 -11.58 -11.54 -12.44
C LYS A 295 -12.77 -11.01 -11.62
N PRO A 296 -13.81 -10.44 -12.26
CA PRO A 296 -14.96 -9.87 -11.56
C PRO A 296 -15.64 -10.84 -10.61
N GLU A 297 -15.74 -12.12 -10.98
CA GLU A 297 -16.34 -13.18 -10.19
C GLU A 297 -15.61 -13.48 -8.89
N ASN A 298 -14.34 -13.10 -8.76
CA ASN A 298 -13.52 -13.35 -7.59
C ASN A 298 -13.52 -12.17 -6.59
N LYS A 299 -14.06 -11.00 -6.96
CA LYS A 299 -13.99 -9.79 -6.12
C LYS A 299 -14.67 -9.96 -4.76
N ASP A 300 -15.83 -10.65 -4.71
CA ASP A 300 -16.53 -10.88 -3.45
C ASP A 300 -15.81 -11.89 -2.54
N GLU A 301 -15.20 -12.94 -3.12
CA GLU A 301 -14.35 -13.86 -2.36
C GLU A 301 -13.10 -13.16 -1.83
N ALA A 302 -12.44 -12.36 -2.65
CA ALA A 302 -11.29 -11.54 -2.25
C ALA A 302 -11.66 -10.61 -1.09
N ALA A 303 -12.77 -9.88 -1.19
CA ALA A 303 -13.27 -9.01 -0.13
C ALA A 303 -13.49 -9.78 1.18
N LYS A 304 -14.09 -10.98 1.12
CA LYS A 304 -14.31 -11.83 2.29
C LYS A 304 -13.01 -12.27 2.96
N ILE A 305 -12.02 -12.70 2.18
CA ILE A 305 -10.70 -13.07 2.70
C ILE A 305 -10.04 -11.88 3.39
N LEU A 306 -9.95 -10.75 2.67
CA LEU A 306 -9.28 -9.54 3.14
C LEU A 306 -9.97 -8.92 4.37
N SER A 307 -11.31 -9.00 4.48
CA SER A 307 -12.07 -8.44 5.61
C SER A 307 -11.76 -9.10 6.95
N SER A 308 -11.22 -10.30 6.93
CA SER A 308 -10.95 -11.07 8.15
C SER A 308 -10.03 -10.32 9.12
N ARG A 309 -10.20 -10.62 10.44
CA ARG A 309 -9.35 -10.04 11.49
C ARG A 309 -7.86 -10.36 11.31
N LYS A 310 -7.56 -11.51 10.72
CA LYS A 310 -6.19 -11.93 10.38
C LYS A 310 -5.53 -10.93 9.45
N TRP A 311 -6.29 -10.40 8.46
CA TRP A 311 -5.76 -9.57 7.39
C TRP A 311 -6.02 -8.08 7.63
N TYR A 312 -7.10 -7.52 7.11
CA TYR A 312 -7.31 -6.07 7.17
C TYR A 312 -8.17 -5.62 8.35
N ASN A 313 -9.07 -6.50 8.84
CA ASN A 313 -10.02 -6.17 9.90
C ASN A 313 -10.90 -4.94 9.54
N VAL A 314 -11.41 -4.94 8.31
CA VAL A 314 -12.26 -3.89 7.75
C VAL A 314 -13.62 -4.49 7.40
N PRO A 315 -14.74 -3.76 7.59
CA PRO A 315 -16.07 -4.28 7.26
C PRO A 315 -16.16 -4.76 5.80
N LEU A 316 -16.71 -5.95 5.60
CA LEU A 316 -16.83 -6.59 4.28
C LEU A 316 -17.46 -5.69 3.20
N PRO A 317 -18.57 -4.94 3.45
CA PRO A 317 -19.15 -4.07 2.42
C PRO A 317 -18.22 -2.97 1.91
N VAL A 318 -17.31 -2.47 2.75
CA VAL A 318 -16.30 -1.47 2.33
C VAL A 318 -15.37 -2.08 1.29
N LEU A 319 -14.82 -3.27 1.57
CA LEU A 319 -13.90 -3.95 0.66
C LEU A 319 -14.59 -4.39 -0.65
N GLN A 320 -15.87 -4.81 -0.57
CA GLN A 320 -16.65 -5.15 -1.76
C GLN A 320 -16.82 -3.95 -2.69
N GLU A 321 -17.17 -2.79 -2.12
CA GLU A 321 -17.34 -1.55 -2.87
C GLU A 321 -16.00 -1.09 -3.48
N SER A 322 -14.92 -1.05 -2.67
CA SER A 322 -13.59 -0.63 -3.14
C SER A 322 -13.04 -1.52 -4.26
N LEU A 323 -13.10 -2.84 -4.10
CA LEU A 323 -12.62 -3.79 -5.11
C LEU A 323 -13.41 -3.73 -6.43
N LYS A 324 -14.64 -3.25 -6.40
CA LYS A 324 -15.52 -3.08 -7.57
C LYS A 324 -15.48 -1.66 -8.16
N GLY A 325 -14.66 -0.76 -7.61
CA GLY A 325 -14.60 0.63 -8.06
C GLY A 325 -15.86 1.44 -7.74
N GLN A 326 -16.60 1.07 -6.69
CA GLN A 326 -17.80 1.77 -6.25
C GLN A 326 -17.45 2.86 -5.25
N TYR A 327 -17.22 4.06 -5.74
CA TYR A 327 -16.80 5.19 -4.92
C TYR A 327 -17.90 6.24 -4.73
N LYS A 328 -17.91 6.89 -3.58
CA LYS A 328 -18.69 8.10 -3.30
C LYS A 328 -17.78 9.31 -3.43
N ILE A 329 -17.75 9.90 -4.61
CA ILE A 329 -16.89 11.03 -4.92
C ILE A 329 -17.66 12.35 -4.72
N GLY A 330 -16.99 13.35 -4.14
CA GLY A 330 -17.56 14.66 -3.88
C GLY A 330 -18.41 14.76 -2.62
N ALA A 331 -18.59 15.96 -2.14
CA ALA A 331 -19.31 16.29 -0.90
C ALA A 331 -20.79 15.91 -0.93
N ALA A 332 -21.43 15.93 -2.09
CA ALA A 332 -22.82 15.50 -2.30
C ALA A 332 -22.98 14.00 -2.50
N GLY A 333 -21.90 13.30 -2.78
CA GLY A 333 -21.62 11.88 -2.91
C GLY A 333 -22.78 10.99 -3.35
N THR A 334 -23.05 10.90 -4.64
CA THR A 334 -23.71 9.71 -5.21
C THR A 334 -22.67 8.61 -5.43
N PRO A 335 -22.98 7.33 -5.16
CA PRO A 335 -22.07 6.26 -5.51
C PRO A 335 -21.84 6.26 -7.03
N GLU A 336 -20.59 6.44 -7.44
CA GLU A 336 -20.19 6.21 -8.81
C GLU A 336 -19.63 4.80 -8.92
N THR A 337 -20.10 4.06 -9.91
CA THR A 337 -19.58 2.74 -10.24
C THR A 337 -18.91 2.84 -11.59
N ASP A 338 -17.63 3.13 -11.60
CA ASP A 338 -16.79 2.93 -12.77
C ASP A 338 -15.73 1.90 -12.40
N PRO A 339 -15.86 0.64 -12.90
CA PRO A 339 -14.85 -0.39 -12.66
C PRO A 339 -13.43 0.04 -13.05
N LYS A 340 -13.31 1.02 -13.96
CA LYS A 340 -12.02 1.56 -14.40
C LYS A 340 -11.35 2.46 -13.37
N MET A 341 -12.07 2.92 -12.34
CA MET A 341 -11.50 3.64 -11.20
C MET A 341 -11.03 2.72 -10.09
N GLY A 342 -11.49 1.46 -10.08
CA GLY A 342 -11.14 0.46 -9.09
C GLY A 342 -9.68 -0.02 -9.23
N PRO A 343 -9.21 -0.78 -8.24
CA PRO A 343 -7.88 -1.35 -8.28
C PRO A 343 -7.73 -2.35 -9.42
N LEU A 344 -6.63 -2.24 -10.15
CA LEU A 344 -6.20 -3.13 -11.21
C LEU A 344 -4.93 -3.87 -10.76
N TYR A 345 -4.89 -5.17 -10.97
CA TYR A 345 -3.78 -6.00 -10.47
C TYR A 345 -2.93 -6.61 -11.57
N TRP A 346 -3.55 -6.97 -12.71
CA TRP A 346 -2.86 -7.70 -13.76
C TRP A 346 -2.74 -6.93 -15.07
N ALA A 347 -3.86 -6.38 -15.56
CA ALA A 347 -3.89 -5.76 -16.89
C ALA A 347 -4.84 -4.57 -16.96
N SER A 348 -4.54 -3.65 -17.88
CA SER A 348 -5.38 -2.54 -18.30
C SER A 348 -5.35 -2.38 -19.82
N ASP A 349 -6.12 -1.42 -20.35
CA ASP A 349 -6.06 -1.03 -21.77
C ASP A 349 -4.65 -0.54 -22.19
N ARG A 350 -3.79 -0.19 -21.22
CA ARG A 350 -2.45 0.35 -21.43
C ARG A 350 -1.33 -0.66 -21.26
N GLY A 351 -1.66 -1.92 -21.01
CA GLY A 351 -0.69 -3.00 -20.88
C GLY A 351 -0.73 -3.73 -19.54
N ASN A 352 0.33 -4.48 -19.25
CA ASN A 352 0.43 -5.26 -18.03
C ASN A 352 0.66 -4.36 -16.81
N ILE A 353 -0.14 -4.56 -15.75
CA ILE A 353 -0.02 -3.81 -14.49
C ILE A 353 1.09 -4.36 -13.61
N SER A 354 1.25 -5.67 -13.54
CA SER A 354 2.23 -6.32 -12.66
C SER A 354 3.69 -6.02 -13.07
N TYR A 355 3.93 -5.75 -14.34
CA TYR A 355 5.28 -5.50 -14.86
C TYR A 355 5.86 -4.19 -14.29
N PRO A 356 7.06 -4.22 -13.70
CA PRO A 356 7.63 -3.04 -13.04
C PRO A 356 8.32 -2.10 -14.04
N TYR A 357 7.56 -1.48 -14.95
CA TYR A 357 8.10 -0.55 -15.94
C TYR A 357 9.02 0.49 -15.29
N LYS A 358 10.27 0.56 -15.72
CA LYS A 358 11.24 1.56 -15.24
C LYS A 358 10.77 2.99 -15.50
N SER A 359 9.99 3.22 -16.56
CA SER A 359 9.39 4.53 -16.82
C SER A 359 8.48 4.99 -15.67
N LEU A 360 7.71 4.07 -15.08
CA LEU A 360 6.78 4.39 -14.01
C LEU A 360 7.49 4.57 -12.66
N THR A 361 8.47 3.72 -12.35
CA THR A 361 9.25 3.84 -11.12
C THR A 361 10.14 5.08 -11.12
N LEU A 362 10.65 5.50 -12.29
CA LEU A 362 11.43 6.74 -12.47
C LEU A 362 10.62 7.99 -12.09
N TRP A 363 9.31 8.02 -12.40
CA TRP A 363 8.49 9.20 -12.11
C TRP A 363 8.51 9.60 -10.63
N PHE A 364 8.54 8.66 -9.70
CA PHE A 364 8.62 8.93 -8.26
C PHE A 364 9.95 9.60 -7.87
N LEU A 365 11.03 9.26 -8.56
CA LEU A 365 12.33 9.90 -8.35
C LEU A 365 12.36 11.32 -8.95
N LEU A 366 11.68 11.53 -10.08
CA LEU A 366 11.53 12.89 -10.65
C LEU A 366 10.67 13.78 -9.75
N GLU A 367 9.59 13.26 -9.16
CA GLU A 367 8.81 13.99 -8.15
C GLU A 367 9.63 14.24 -6.88
N SER A 368 10.51 13.31 -6.49
CA SER A 368 11.46 13.55 -5.39
C SER A 368 12.44 14.70 -5.70
N MET A 369 12.90 14.84 -6.94
CA MET A 369 13.68 15.99 -7.40
C MET A 369 12.86 17.29 -7.37
N ARG A 370 11.62 17.26 -7.90
CA ARG A 370 10.69 18.40 -7.89
C ARG A 370 10.58 19.03 -6.51
N TRP A 371 10.43 18.20 -5.47
CA TRP A 371 10.23 18.61 -4.09
C TRP A 371 11.51 18.68 -3.26
N LYS A 372 12.69 18.42 -3.85
CA LYS A 372 13.98 18.33 -3.15
C LYS A 372 13.94 17.41 -1.93
N PHE A 373 13.32 16.24 -2.08
CA PHE A 373 13.11 15.32 -0.96
C PHE A 373 14.39 14.69 -0.42
N TYR A 374 15.35 14.41 -1.30
CA TYR A 374 16.56 13.65 -0.97
C TYR A 374 17.80 14.36 -1.54
N PRO A 375 18.12 15.57 -1.02
CA PRO A 375 19.29 16.33 -1.51
C PRO A 375 20.58 15.53 -1.31
N GLY A 376 21.47 15.57 -2.28
CA GLY A 376 22.70 14.79 -2.33
C GLY A 376 22.51 13.34 -2.81
N THR A 377 21.27 12.85 -2.95
CA THR A 377 20.97 11.49 -3.42
C THR A 377 20.25 11.50 -4.77
N VAL A 378 19.26 12.36 -4.93
CA VAL A 378 18.43 12.46 -6.15
C VAL A 378 18.31 13.94 -6.53
N ASP A 379 19.38 14.49 -7.08
CA ASP A 379 19.45 15.90 -7.48
C ASP A 379 19.38 16.07 -9.01
N THR A 380 19.74 15.04 -9.77
CA THR A 380 19.75 15.07 -11.24
C THR A 380 18.97 13.89 -11.85
N ILE A 381 18.54 14.06 -13.10
CA ILE A 381 17.84 13.01 -13.87
C ILE A 381 18.76 11.78 -14.02
N GLU A 382 20.06 11.99 -14.22
CA GLU A 382 21.05 10.92 -14.37
C GLU A 382 21.16 10.10 -13.09
N GLN A 383 21.19 10.75 -11.91
CA GLN A 383 21.16 10.06 -10.62
C GLN A 383 19.86 9.27 -10.45
N ALA A 384 18.71 9.89 -10.76
CA ALA A 384 17.42 9.23 -10.70
C ALA A 384 17.37 7.98 -11.59
N LYS A 385 17.82 8.06 -12.84
CA LYS A 385 17.91 6.94 -13.78
C LYS A 385 18.85 5.84 -13.25
N ALA A 386 20.06 6.22 -12.80
CA ALA A 386 21.03 5.25 -12.31
C ALA A 386 20.53 4.47 -11.09
N ILE A 387 19.87 5.13 -10.13
CA ILE A 387 19.25 4.47 -8.97
C ILE A 387 18.12 3.56 -9.42
N ASN A 388 17.27 4.04 -10.31
CA ASN A 388 16.13 3.29 -10.83
C ASN A 388 16.57 2.02 -11.58
N ASP A 389 17.58 2.12 -12.44
CA ASP A 389 18.12 1.00 -13.21
C ASP A 389 18.74 -0.07 -12.32
N LYS A 390 19.40 0.34 -11.24
CA LYS A 390 20.01 -0.56 -10.27
C LYS A 390 19.00 -1.35 -9.45
N VAL A 391 17.84 -0.74 -9.16
CA VAL A 391 16.85 -1.30 -8.23
C VAL A 391 15.74 -2.07 -8.95
N THR A 392 15.32 -1.62 -10.13
CA THR A 392 14.16 -2.21 -10.82
C THR A 392 14.56 -3.38 -11.71
N ARG A 393 14.01 -4.57 -11.44
CA ARG A 393 14.39 -5.85 -12.05
C ARG A 393 13.31 -6.41 -12.98
N GLU A 394 13.13 -5.75 -14.13
CA GLU A 394 12.24 -6.18 -15.21
C GLU A 394 12.59 -7.56 -15.75
N ASP A 395 13.87 -7.88 -15.79
CA ASP A 395 14.42 -9.17 -16.26
C ASP A 395 13.90 -10.36 -15.45
N LEU A 396 13.84 -10.25 -14.11
CA LEU A 396 13.32 -11.32 -13.26
C LEU A 396 11.83 -11.54 -13.46
N TRP A 397 11.06 -10.45 -13.63
CA TRP A 397 9.65 -10.53 -13.94
C TRP A 397 9.42 -11.23 -15.29
N GLN A 398 10.16 -10.83 -16.34
CA GLN A 398 10.07 -11.43 -17.67
C GLN A 398 10.44 -12.93 -17.64
N GLN A 399 11.47 -13.31 -16.88
CA GLN A 399 11.84 -14.70 -16.70
C GLN A 399 10.70 -15.50 -16.06
N ALA A 400 10.13 -14.99 -14.95
CA ALA A 400 9.04 -15.65 -14.26
C ALA A 400 7.79 -15.79 -15.14
N ALA A 401 7.47 -14.77 -15.95
CA ALA A 401 6.37 -14.78 -16.88
C ALA A 401 6.52 -15.84 -17.97
N LYS A 402 7.73 -15.99 -18.54
CA LYS A 402 8.07 -17.04 -19.51
C LYS A 402 7.96 -18.44 -18.89
N GLU A 403 8.52 -18.63 -17.69
CA GLU A 403 8.47 -19.91 -16.99
C GLU A 403 7.05 -20.28 -16.52
N LEU A 404 6.19 -19.29 -16.27
CA LEU A 404 4.77 -19.48 -15.99
C LEU A 404 3.97 -19.88 -17.25
N GLY A 405 4.56 -19.70 -18.43
CA GLY A 405 3.94 -20.01 -19.71
C GLY A 405 2.99 -18.91 -20.22
N LEU A 406 3.22 -17.66 -19.84
CA LEU A 406 2.41 -16.56 -20.38
C LEU A 406 2.65 -16.40 -21.89
N PRO A 407 1.59 -16.05 -22.66
CA PRO A 407 1.72 -15.71 -24.07
C PRO A 407 2.72 -14.57 -24.29
N ALA A 408 3.53 -14.64 -25.35
CA ALA A 408 4.57 -13.65 -25.61
C ALA A 408 4.02 -12.20 -25.73
N ASN A 409 2.81 -12.04 -26.21
CA ASN A 409 2.13 -10.73 -26.31
C ASN A 409 1.66 -10.17 -24.98
N GLN A 410 1.71 -10.94 -23.88
CA GLN A 410 1.42 -10.47 -22.53
C GLN A 410 2.70 -10.18 -21.73
N ILE A 411 3.88 -10.44 -22.31
CA ILE A 411 5.18 -10.19 -21.68
C ILE A 411 5.75 -8.90 -22.29
N PRO A 412 5.75 -7.78 -21.53
CA PRO A 412 6.37 -6.56 -22.01
C PRO A 412 7.85 -6.73 -22.29
N THR A 413 8.34 -6.12 -23.37
CA THR A 413 9.74 -6.22 -23.79
C THR A 413 10.52 -4.91 -23.59
N GLY A 414 9.78 -3.79 -23.41
CA GLY A 414 10.37 -2.47 -23.18
C GLY A 414 10.20 -1.99 -21.74
N SER A 415 11.05 -1.06 -21.34
CA SER A 415 11.05 -0.45 -20.00
C SER A 415 10.11 0.76 -19.88
N SER A 416 9.44 1.14 -20.97
CA SER A 416 8.54 2.28 -21.01
C SER A 416 7.12 1.84 -21.39
N ARG A 417 6.13 2.36 -20.65
CA ARG A 417 4.71 2.25 -21.00
C ARG A 417 4.26 3.38 -21.95
N GLY A 418 5.16 4.29 -22.31
CA GLY A 418 4.88 5.44 -23.14
C GLY A 418 4.56 6.71 -22.35
N LYS A 419 3.95 7.69 -23.03
CA LYS A 419 3.59 8.97 -22.43
C LYS A 419 2.39 8.86 -21.49
N GLU A 420 2.46 9.60 -20.40
CA GLU A 420 1.45 9.67 -19.34
C GLU A 420 0.90 11.09 -19.25
N THR A 421 -0.40 11.24 -19.11
CA THR A 421 -1.05 12.56 -18.99
C THR A 421 -1.83 12.64 -17.68
N PHE A 422 -1.65 13.73 -16.95
CA PHE A 422 -2.28 13.99 -15.67
C PHE A 422 -3.52 14.90 -15.81
N PHE A 423 -4.32 14.96 -14.75
CA PHE A 423 -5.58 15.73 -14.74
C PHE A 423 -5.41 17.23 -15.05
N ASP A 424 -4.24 17.79 -14.78
CA ASP A 424 -3.89 19.20 -15.01
C ASP A 424 -3.37 19.47 -16.43
N GLY A 425 -3.33 18.44 -17.30
CA GLY A 425 -2.85 18.49 -18.67
C GLY A 425 -1.34 18.37 -18.82
N VAL A 426 -0.60 18.23 -17.73
CA VAL A 426 0.84 17.97 -17.80
C VAL A 426 1.07 16.56 -18.35
N THR A 427 2.05 16.43 -19.23
CA THR A 427 2.44 15.13 -19.82
C THR A 427 3.84 14.74 -19.31
N TYR A 428 3.96 13.51 -18.83
CA TYR A 428 5.24 12.87 -18.54
C TYR A 428 5.62 11.98 -19.74
N ASP A 429 6.73 12.34 -20.37
CA ASP A 429 7.39 11.53 -21.38
C ASP A 429 8.68 10.95 -20.78
N PRO A 430 8.77 9.63 -20.55
CA PRO A 430 9.96 9.03 -19.94
C PRO A 430 11.22 9.15 -20.82
N GLU A 431 11.06 9.37 -22.12
CA GLU A 431 12.18 9.66 -23.04
C GLU A 431 12.67 11.11 -22.92
N ASN A 432 11.84 12.02 -22.39
CA ASN A 432 12.19 13.41 -22.16
C ASN A 432 11.72 13.90 -20.78
N PRO A 433 12.29 13.35 -19.68
CA PRO A 433 11.90 13.72 -18.31
C PRO A 433 12.17 15.19 -17.97
N GLN A 434 13.13 15.84 -18.65
CA GLN A 434 13.39 17.26 -18.47
C GLN A 434 12.20 18.13 -18.91
N ALA A 435 11.52 17.76 -19.99
CA ALA A 435 10.32 18.48 -20.44
C ALA A 435 9.20 18.39 -19.38
N TYR A 436 9.00 17.22 -18.76
CA TYR A 436 8.07 17.05 -17.65
C TYR A 436 8.39 18.00 -16.48
N LEU A 437 9.62 17.97 -15.98
CA LEU A 437 10.05 18.83 -14.86
C LEU A 437 9.91 20.32 -15.20
N SER A 438 10.15 20.71 -16.46
CA SER A 438 10.01 22.09 -16.92
C SER A 438 8.56 22.55 -17.00
N ALA A 439 7.63 21.67 -17.33
CA ALA A 439 6.20 21.98 -17.42
C ALA A 439 5.51 22.20 -16.05
N LEU A 440 6.12 21.72 -14.97
CA LEU A 440 5.56 21.85 -13.63
C LEU A 440 5.65 23.30 -13.13
N LYS A 441 4.48 23.86 -12.73
CA LYS A 441 4.36 25.27 -12.29
C LYS A 441 4.84 25.47 -10.86
N ILE A 442 4.57 24.51 -9.96
CA ILE A 442 4.95 24.57 -8.55
C ILE A 442 6.01 23.51 -8.28
N LYS A 443 7.16 23.94 -7.82
CA LYS A 443 8.34 23.13 -7.48
C LYS A 443 9.26 23.92 -6.54
N LYS A 444 10.17 23.23 -5.85
CA LYS A 444 11.21 23.83 -4.97
C LYS A 444 12.50 24.16 -5.70
#